data_00d9582cd68b397b323c51e74febd7a6
#
_entry.id   00d9582cd68b397b323c51e74febd7a6
#
_cell.length_a   1.000
_cell.length_b   1.000
_cell.length_c   1.000
_cell.angle_alpha   90.00
_cell.angle_beta   90.00
_cell.angle_gamma   90.00
#
_symmetry.space_group_name_H-M   'P 1'
#
loop_
_entity.id
_entity.type
_entity.pdbx_description
1 polymer ?
#
loop_
_entity_poly.entity_id
_entity_poly.type
_entity_poly.pdbx_seq_one_letter_code
_entity_poly.pdbx_strand_id
1 'polypeptide(L)'
;MKDQPCRMRGLFGEGMRETHKVLHVAEKLIHQYLPRLGKHMDAEHIHVTMFATQWLLTQYTSSFQFDLVVRVWDCILAEGWKMTYRVMLAMLKQYESRLLKLSFEDILNFFRELPDQVHGDEIIETAMRIPLRRRQIAKWEKDWEVRGSGSAH
;
A
#
# COMPACT_ATOMS: atom_id res chain seq x y z
N MET A 1 4.03 -16.16 13.07
CA MET A 1 3.32 -15.69 11.88
C MET A 1 3.70 -16.49 10.65
N LYS A 2 2.98 -17.58 10.48
CA LYS A 2 3.24 -18.49 9.38
C LYS A 2 2.98 -17.84 8.02
N ASP A 3 1.92 -17.06 7.95
CA ASP A 3 1.47 -16.54 6.65
C ASP A 3 2.41 -15.52 6.04
N GLN A 4 3.05 -14.71 6.86
CA GLN A 4 3.92 -13.66 6.33
C GLN A 4 5.17 -14.18 5.65
N PRO A 5 5.94 -15.12 6.25
CA PRO A 5 7.07 -15.67 5.52
C PRO A 5 6.64 -16.37 4.22
N CYS A 6 5.51 -17.06 4.26
CA CYS A 6 4.98 -17.72 3.07
C CYS A 6 4.53 -16.69 2.03
N ARG A 7 3.89 -15.61 2.48
CA ARG A 7 3.46 -14.55 1.59
C ARG A 7 4.65 -13.82 0.95
N MET A 8 5.67 -13.52 1.73
CA MET A 8 6.89 -12.90 1.20
C MET A 8 7.58 -13.80 0.19
N ARG A 9 7.61 -15.08 0.47
CA ARG A 9 8.18 -16.06 -0.45
C ARG A 9 7.38 -16.13 -1.74
N GLY A 10 6.05 -16.06 -1.65
CA GLY A 10 5.18 -16.01 -2.81
C GLY A 10 5.40 -14.78 -3.67
N LEU A 11 5.64 -13.62 -3.02
CA LEU A 11 5.90 -12.39 -3.74
C LEU A 11 7.17 -12.44 -4.57
N PHE A 12 8.16 -13.19 -4.12
CA PHE A 12 9.43 -13.31 -4.83
C PHE A 12 9.56 -14.59 -5.65
N GLY A 13 8.87 -15.65 -5.24
CA GLY A 13 8.95 -16.96 -5.86
C GLY A 13 8.08 -17.10 -7.09
N GLU A 14 6.80 -17.15 -6.89
CA GLU A 14 5.82 -17.17 -7.96
C GLU A 14 5.47 -15.77 -8.39
N GLY A 15 6.20 -14.95 -7.85
CA GLY A 15 6.54 -13.63 -8.10
C GLY A 15 5.43 -12.73 -8.59
N MET A 16 5.27 -12.68 -9.88
CA MET A 16 4.41 -11.66 -10.48
C MET A 16 2.94 -11.79 -10.11
N ARG A 17 2.47 -13.02 -9.93
CA ARG A 17 1.06 -13.23 -9.61
C ARG A 17 0.70 -12.63 -8.24
N GLU A 18 1.47 -12.95 -7.21
CA GLU A 18 1.22 -12.43 -5.87
C GLU A 18 1.47 -10.94 -5.79
N THR A 19 2.48 -10.46 -6.49
CA THR A 19 2.76 -9.02 -6.59
C THR A 19 1.58 -8.26 -7.17
N HIS A 20 1.03 -8.75 -8.29
CA HIS A 20 -0.12 -8.12 -8.93
C HIS A 20 -1.35 -8.13 -8.02
N LYS A 21 -1.53 -9.21 -7.27
CA LYS A 21 -2.65 -9.34 -6.34
C LYS A 21 -2.56 -8.29 -5.23
N VAL A 22 -1.38 -8.15 -4.62
CA VAL A 22 -1.16 -7.16 -3.58
C VAL A 22 -1.42 -5.75 -4.11
N LEU A 23 -0.93 -5.44 -5.29
CA LEU A 23 -1.10 -4.13 -5.88
C LEU A 23 -2.56 -3.86 -6.29
N HIS A 24 -3.26 -4.89 -6.75
CA HIS A 24 -4.70 -4.76 -7.04
C HIS A 24 -5.48 -4.39 -5.78
N VAL A 25 -5.20 -5.09 -4.68
CA VAL A 25 -5.85 -4.80 -3.41
C VAL A 25 -5.54 -3.37 -2.97
N ALA A 26 -4.28 -2.97 -3.06
CA ALA A 26 -3.86 -1.62 -2.69
C ALA A 26 -4.62 -0.55 -3.50
N GLU A 27 -4.71 -0.74 -4.81
CA GLU A 27 -5.44 0.19 -5.67
C GLU A 27 -6.91 0.30 -5.28
N LYS A 28 -7.56 -0.83 -5.03
CA LYS A 28 -8.96 -0.83 -4.64
C LYS A 28 -9.18 -0.15 -3.29
N LEU A 29 -8.27 -0.35 -2.35
CA LEU A 29 -8.36 0.29 -1.05
C LEU A 29 -8.17 1.80 -1.15
N ILE A 30 -7.27 2.26 -2.02
CA ILE A 30 -7.10 3.70 -2.24
C ILE A 30 -8.40 4.31 -2.76
N HIS A 31 -9.02 3.68 -3.74
CA HIS A 31 -10.28 4.18 -4.29
C HIS A 31 -11.42 4.13 -3.27
N GLN A 32 -11.40 3.14 -2.38
CA GLN A 32 -12.43 2.99 -1.36
C GLN A 32 -12.29 4.00 -0.23
N TYR A 33 -11.09 4.19 0.29
CA TYR A 33 -10.85 5.04 1.45
C TYR A 33 -10.47 6.47 1.10
N LEU A 34 -9.87 6.67 -0.07
CA LEU A 34 -9.41 7.99 -0.53
C LEU A 34 -9.90 8.22 -1.97
N PRO A 35 -11.22 8.29 -2.17
CA PRO A 35 -11.77 8.34 -3.54
C PRO A 35 -11.32 9.56 -4.34
N ARG A 36 -11.17 10.71 -3.71
CA ARG A 36 -10.71 11.91 -4.40
C ARG A 36 -9.28 11.75 -4.90
N LEU A 37 -8.42 11.20 -4.03
CA LEU A 37 -7.03 10.95 -4.40
C LEU A 37 -6.94 9.89 -5.51
N GLY A 38 -7.73 8.82 -5.39
CA GLY A 38 -7.78 7.78 -6.41
C GLY A 38 -8.13 8.33 -7.79
N LYS A 39 -9.14 9.19 -7.85
CA LYS A 39 -9.54 9.83 -9.10
C LYS A 39 -8.45 10.75 -9.65
N HIS A 40 -7.81 11.49 -8.78
CA HIS A 40 -6.73 12.40 -9.20
C HIS A 40 -5.55 11.62 -9.77
N MET A 41 -5.17 10.55 -9.10
CA MET A 41 -4.09 9.69 -9.59
C MET A 41 -4.42 9.07 -10.94
N ASP A 42 -5.66 8.62 -11.13
CA ASP A 42 -6.10 8.11 -12.43
C ASP A 42 -6.02 9.18 -13.51
N ALA A 43 -6.45 10.39 -13.19
CA ALA A 43 -6.40 11.52 -14.13
C ALA A 43 -4.98 11.89 -14.52
N GLU A 44 -4.04 11.77 -13.59
CA GLU A 44 -2.62 12.07 -13.82
C GLU A 44 -1.83 10.84 -14.29
N HIS A 45 -2.50 9.72 -14.55
CA HIS A 45 -1.87 8.48 -15.02
C HIS A 45 -0.87 7.90 -14.02
N ILE A 46 -1.11 8.10 -12.73
CA ILE A 46 -0.30 7.52 -11.66
C ILE A 46 -0.92 6.16 -11.28
N HIS A 47 -0.16 5.10 -11.49
CA HIS A 47 -0.56 3.77 -11.07
C HIS A 47 0.08 3.42 -9.73
N VAL A 48 -0.61 2.61 -8.95
CA VAL A 48 -0.12 2.19 -7.64
C VAL A 48 1.26 1.51 -7.74
N THR A 49 1.54 0.86 -8.87
CA THR A 49 2.81 0.20 -9.10
C THR A 49 3.99 1.16 -9.10
N MET A 50 3.75 2.42 -9.40
CA MET A 50 4.82 3.41 -9.53
C MET A 50 5.40 3.85 -8.19
N PHE A 51 4.66 3.69 -7.10
CA PHE A 51 5.12 4.14 -5.79
C PHE A 51 4.97 3.09 -4.69
N ALA A 52 3.91 2.31 -4.72
CA ALA A 52 3.59 1.40 -3.63
C ALA A 52 4.27 0.04 -3.72
N THR A 53 4.76 -0.34 -4.88
CA THR A 53 5.39 -1.65 -5.07
C THR A 53 6.47 -1.89 -4.04
N GLN A 54 7.43 -0.99 -3.97
CA GLN A 54 8.55 -1.16 -3.05
C GLN A 54 8.11 -1.09 -1.59
N TRP A 55 7.19 -0.19 -1.28
CA TRP A 55 6.67 -0.09 0.09
C TRP A 55 6.06 -1.40 0.55
N LEU A 56 5.19 -1.98 -0.27
CA LEU A 56 4.43 -3.16 0.11
C LEU A 56 5.27 -4.44 0.06
N LEU A 57 6.10 -4.59 -0.98
CA LEU A 57 6.89 -5.80 -1.15
C LEU A 57 8.01 -5.93 -0.11
N THR A 58 8.59 -4.83 0.29
CA THR A 58 9.65 -4.83 1.29
C THR A 58 9.14 -4.50 2.69
N GLN A 59 7.83 -4.29 2.81
CA GLN A 59 7.20 -3.86 4.06
C GLN A 59 7.93 -2.64 4.64
N TYR A 60 8.21 -1.69 3.75
CA TYR A 60 8.82 -0.38 4.07
C TYR A 60 10.29 -0.43 4.46
N THR A 61 10.91 -1.62 4.51
CA THR A 61 12.29 -1.74 5.00
C THR A 61 13.33 -1.09 4.10
N SER A 62 13.11 -1.07 2.79
CA SER A 62 14.11 -0.57 1.85
C SER A 62 14.00 0.93 1.57
N SER A 63 12.88 1.53 1.91
CA SER A 63 12.60 2.90 1.49
C SER A 63 12.57 3.91 2.63
N PHE A 64 12.17 3.49 3.82
CA PHE A 64 11.88 4.42 4.91
C PHE A 64 12.93 4.38 6.01
N GLN A 65 12.94 5.42 6.85
CA GLN A 65 13.87 5.54 7.95
C GLN A 65 13.64 4.44 8.99
N PHE A 66 14.70 4.07 9.65
CA PHE A 66 14.70 2.97 10.60
C PHE A 66 13.60 3.10 11.66
N ASP A 67 13.40 4.30 12.19
CA ASP A 67 12.38 4.53 13.22
C ASP A 67 10.98 4.13 12.74
N LEU A 68 10.60 4.55 11.54
CA LEU A 68 9.31 4.16 10.97
C LEU A 68 9.24 2.66 10.73
N VAL A 69 10.31 2.09 10.19
CA VAL A 69 10.37 0.66 9.87
C VAL A 69 10.12 -0.19 11.12
N VAL A 70 10.79 0.14 12.22
CA VAL A 70 10.62 -0.60 13.48
C VAL A 70 9.16 -0.54 13.95
N ARG A 71 8.55 0.64 13.90
CA ARG A 71 7.16 0.79 14.35
C ARG A 71 6.19 0.05 13.46
N VAL A 72 6.39 0.10 12.15
CA VAL A 72 5.55 -0.61 11.21
C VAL A 72 5.64 -2.12 11.46
N TRP A 73 6.84 -2.64 11.64
CA TRP A 73 7.03 -4.07 11.89
C TRP A 73 6.40 -4.51 13.21
N ASP A 74 6.50 -3.69 14.26
CA ASP A 74 5.83 -4.00 15.52
C ASP A 74 4.32 -4.13 15.31
N CYS A 75 3.74 -3.22 14.54
CA CYS A 75 2.31 -3.26 14.25
C CYS A 75 1.94 -4.45 13.38
N ILE A 76 2.77 -4.80 12.40
CA ILE A 76 2.52 -5.95 11.54
C ILE A 76 2.55 -7.25 12.36
N LEU A 77 3.50 -7.37 13.28
CA LEU A 77 3.60 -8.53 14.14
C LEU A 77 2.40 -8.66 15.07
N ALA A 78 1.87 -7.53 15.54
CA ALA A 78 0.71 -7.52 16.45
C ALA A 78 -0.62 -7.70 15.71
N GLU A 79 -0.79 -7.00 14.59
CA GLU A 79 -2.10 -6.89 13.91
C GLU A 79 -2.17 -7.66 12.60
N GLY A 80 -1.05 -8.10 12.05
CA GLY A 80 -1.00 -8.87 10.82
C GLY A 80 -0.81 -8.02 9.57
N TRP A 81 -0.94 -8.66 8.42
CA TRP A 81 -0.66 -8.07 7.11
C TRP A 81 -1.50 -6.83 6.79
N LYS A 82 -2.69 -6.72 7.38
CA LYS A 82 -3.57 -5.57 7.16
C LYS A 82 -2.91 -4.25 7.51
N MET A 83 -1.94 -4.27 8.44
CA MET A 83 -1.22 -3.06 8.81
C MET A 83 -0.38 -2.51 7.67
N THR A 84 0.12 -3.37 6.80
CA THR A 84 0.86 -2.93 5.62
C THR A 84 0.01 -2.00 4.76
N TYR A 85 -1.23 -2.39 4.52
CA TYR A 85 -2.16 -1.57 3.75
C TYR A 85 -2.61 -0.32 4.53
N ARG A 86 -2.81 -0.45 5.83
CA ARG A 86 -3.19 0.70 6.67
C ARG A 86 -2.11 1.77 6.66
N VAL A 87 -0.85 1.38 6.74
CA VAL A 87 0.27 2.33 6.71
C VAL A 87 0.31 3.05 5.35
N MET A 88 0.12 2.33 4.26
CA MET A 88 0.04 2.93 2.94
C MET A 88 -1.07 3.98 2.88
N LEU A 89 -2.27 3.60 3.33
CA LEU A 89 -3.42 4.52 3.33
C LEU A 89 -3.18 5.72 4.24
N ALA A 90 -2.53 5.50 5.38
CA ALA A 90 -2.22 6.57 6.31
C ALA A 90 -1.28 7.60 5.69
N MET A 91 -0.24 7.13 5.00
CA MET A 91 0.69 8.04 4.33
C MET A 91 -0.02 8.85 3.25
N LEU A 92 -0.82 8.20 2.43
CA LEU A 92 -1.54 8.89 1.38
C LEU A 92 -2.57 9.87 1.95
N LYS A 93 -3.25 9.49 3.02
CA LYS A 93 -4.24 10.35 3.66
C LYS A 93 -3.59 11.59 4.26
N GLN A 94 -2.44 11.44 4.89
CA GLN A 94 -1.75 12.56 5.52
C GLN A 94 -1.35 13.62 4.50
N TYR A 95 -1.00 13.20 3.30
CA TYR A 95 -0.54 14.11 2.25
C TYR A 95 -1.56 14.30 1.13
N GLU A 96 -2.79 13.85 1.33
CA GLU A 96 -3.83 13.91 0.30
C GLU A 96 -4.03 15.31 -0.26
N SER A 97 -4.20 16.30 0.61
CA SER A 97 -4.44 17.69 0.18
C SER A 97 -3.32 18.21 -0.72
N ARG A 98 -2.10 17.84 -0.39
CA ARG A 98 -0.93 18.24 -1.16
C ARG A 98 -0.88 17.52 -2.50
N LEU A 99 -1.11 16.21 -2.47
CA LEU A 99 -1.09 15.39 -3.68
C LEU A 99 -2.16 15.79 -4.69
N LEU A 100 -3.32 16.21 -4.22
CA LEU A 100 -4.40 16.64 -5.09
C LEU A 100 -4.05 17.86 -5.94
N LYS A 101 -3.03 18.60 -5.56
CA LYS A 101 -2.58 19.80 -6.28
C LYS A 101 -1.43 19.54 -7.24
N LEU A 102 -0.89 18.32 -7.26
CA LEU A 102 0.30 18.00 -8.03
C LEU A 102 -0.03 17.31 -9.35
N SER A 103 0.81 17.54 -10.34
CA SER A 103 0.73 16.86 -11.63
C SER A 103 1.56 15.59 -11.60
N PHE A 104 1.57 14.85 -12.71
CA PHE A 104 2.26 13.57 -12.84
C PHE A 104 3.70 13.57 -12.32
N GLU A 105 4.53 14.47 -12.86
CA GLU A 105 5.95 14.49 -12.46
C GLU A 105 6.15 14.90 -11.01
N ASP A 106 5.35 15.85 -10.56
CA ASP A 106 5.44 16.35 -9.19
C ASP A 106 5.01 15.28 -8.18
N ILE A 107 4.00 14.49 -8.52
CA ILE A 107 3.58 13.36 -7.69
C ILE A 107 4.70 12.34 -7.56
N LEU A 108 5.34 11.99 -8.67
CA LEU A 108 6.43 11.01 -8.65
C LEU A 108 7.61 11.53 -7.83
N ASN A 109 7.95 12.80 -7.98
CA ASN A 109 9.01 13.40 -7.18
C ASN A 109 8.66 13.44 -5.70
N PHE A 110 7.39 13.73 -5.39
CA PHE A 110 6.91 13.72 -4.02
C PHE A 110 7.11 12.35 -3.37
N PHE A 111 6.71 11.28 -4.06
CA PHE A 111 6.86 9.93 -3.52
C PHE A 111 8.32 9.53 -3.39
N ARG A 112 9.19 10.02 -4.26
CA ARG A 112 10.62 9.74 -4.16
C ARG A 112 11.23 10.34 -2.91
N GLU A 113 10.79 11.53 -2.52
CA GLU A 113 11.31 12.25 -1.37
C GLU A 113 10.59 11.92 -0.06
N LEU A 114 9.40 11.32 -0.15
CA LEU A 114 8.56 11.05 1.00
C LEU A 114 9.26 10.26 2.12
N PRO A 115 10.06 9.23 1.83
CA PRO A 115 10.69 8.45 2.89
C PRO A 115 11.53 9.27 3.87
N ASP A 116 12.09 10.39 3.42
CA ASP A 116 12.91 11.24 4.27
C ASP A 116 12.10 12.23 5.09
N GLN A 117 10.80 12.35 4.81
CA GLN A 117 9.95 13.36 5.43
C GLN A 117 8.91 12.79 6.40
N VAL A 118 8.73 11.47 6.40
CA VAL A 118 7.66 10.83 7.18
C VAL A 118 8.09 10.65 8.63
N HIS A 119 7.19 11.01 9.54
CA HIS A 119 7.37 10.79 10.98
C HIS A 119 6.56 9.57 11.41
N GLY A 120 7.23 8.58 11.97
CA GLY A 120 6.63 7.30 12.30
C GLY A 120 5.43 7.39 13.23
N ASP A 121 5.51 8.24 14.25
CA ASP A 121 4.43 8.36 15.23
C ASP A 121 3.11 8.79 14.60
N GLU A 122 3.16 9.81 13.76
CA GLU A 122 1.97 10.34 13.10
C GLU A 122 1.35 9.32 12.15
N ILE A 123 2.19 8.62 11.41
CA ILE A 123 1.73 7.64 10.44
C ILE A 123 1.06 6.45 11.14
N ILE A 124 1.68 5.94 12.18
CA ILE A 124 1.12 4.81 12.93
C ILE A 124 -0.21 5.22 13.59
N GLU A 125 -0.27 6.39 14.18
CA GLU A 125 -1.51 6.88 14.77
C GLU A 125 -2.63 6.97 13.75
N THR A 126 -2.34 7.53 12.57
CA THR A 126 -3.31 7.60 11.49
C THR A 126 -3.70 6.22 11.00
N ALA A 127 -2.74 5.32 10.85
CA ALA A 127 -3.00 3.96 10.39
C ALA A 127 -3.94 3.21 11.33
N MET A 128 -3.79 3.40 12.64
CA MET A 128 -4.63 2.74 13.62
C MET A 128 -6.08 3.24 13.57
N ARG A 129 -6.31 4.42 13.06
CA ARG A 129 -7.65 4.98 12.93
C ARG A 129 -8.38 4.54 11.67
N ILE A 130 -7.67 3.96 10.71
CA ILE A 130 -8.30 3.51 9.47
C ILE A 130 -9.06 2.20 9.72
N PRO A 131 -10.37 2.16 9.44
CA PRO A 131 -11.21 1.01 9.77
C PRO A 131 -11.12 -0.11 8.75
N LEU A 132 -9.92 -0.49 8.39
CA LEU A 132 -9.67 -1.57 7.44
C LEU A 132 -9.65 -2.91 8.18
N ARG A 133 -10.42 -3.87 7.70
CA ARG A 133 -10.50 -5.20 8.29
C ARG A 133 -10.03 -6.26 7.31
N ARG A 134 -9.61 -7.41 7.83
CA ARG A 134 -9.12 -8.52 7.02
C ARG A 134 -10.12 -8.96 5.95
N ARG A 135 -11.40 -8.94 6.26
CA ARG A 135 -12.43 -9.35 5.30
C ARG A 135 -12.50 -8.45 4.08
N GLN A 136 -12.17 -7.18 4.24
CA GLN A 136 -12.14 -6.25 3.11
C GLN A 136 -10.96 -6.56 2.19
N ILE A 137 -9.83 -6.88 2.78
CA ILE A 137 -8.66 -7.31 2.02
C ILE A 137 -8.98 -8.61 1.29
N ALA A 138 -9.56 -9.58 1.99
CA ALA A 138 -9.92 -10.86 1.42
C ALA A 138 -10.90 -10.71 0.26
N LYS A 139 -11.84 -9.78 0.38
CA LYS A 139 -12.80 -9.48 -0.69
C LYS A 139 -12.08 -9.05 -1.97
N TRP A 140 -11.13 -8.14 -1.86
CA TRP A 140 -10.41 -7.65 -3.02
C TRP A 140 -9.41 -8.67 -3.56
N GLU A 141 -8.84 -9.51 -2.69
CA GLU A 141 -7.99 -10.61 -3.13
C GLU A 141 -8.80 -11.61 -3.95
N LYS A 142 -9.99 -11.93 -3.48
CA LYS A 142 -10.90 -12.83 -4.20
C LYS A 142 -11.35 -12.23 -5.53
N ASP A 143 -11.66 -10.93 -5.53
CA ASP A 143 -12.02 -10.21 -6.75
C ASP A 143 -10.93 -10.34 -7.79
N TRP A 144 -9.68 -10.17 -7.39
CA TRP A 144 -8.56 -10.29 -8.30
C TRP A 144 -8.41 -11.71 -8.85
N GLU A 145 -8.59 -12.71 -7.99
CA GLU A 145 -8.47 -14.11 -8.41
C GLU A 145 -9.54 -14.48 -9.44
N VAL A 146 -10.76 -14.01 -9.23
CA VAL A 146 -11.85 -14.23 -10.18
C VAL A 146 -11.55 -13.58 -11.51
N ARG A 147 -11.09 -12.33 -11.50
CA ARG A 147 -10.73 -11.62 -12.72
C ARG A 147 -9.53 -12.25 -13.41
N GLY A 148 -8.54 -12.67 -12.62
CA GLY A 148 -7.36 -13.34 -13.12
C GLY A 148 -7.70 -14.64 -13.81
N SER A 149 -8.62 -15.41 -13.24
CA SER A 149 -9.10 -16.65 -13.86
C SER A 149 -9.82 -16.39 -15.17
N GLY A 150 -10.61 -15.32 -15.21
CA GLY A 150 -11.30 -14.93 -16.43
C GLY A 150 -10.37 -14.42 -17.52
N SER A 151 -9.32 -13.71 -17.13
CA SER A 151 -8.37 -13.12 -18.10
C SER A 151 -7.26 -14.08 -18.51
N ALA A 152 -7.13 -15.21 -17.84
CA ALA A 152 -6.13 -16.22 -18.17
C ALA A 152 -6.47 -16.99 -19.44
N HIS A 153 -7.61 -16.72 -20.00
CA HIS A 153 -8.08 -17.34 -21.23
C HIS A 153 -7.95 -16.38 -22.43
#